data_517e066053ba6a4c3914e92bb5fb608f
#
_entry.id   517e066053ba6a4c3914e92bb5fb608f
#
_cell.length_a   1.000
_cell.length_b   1.000
_cell.length_c   1.000
_cell.angle_alpha   90.00
_cell.angle_beta   90.00
_cell.angle_gamma   90.00
#
_symmetry.space_group_name_H-M   'P 1'
#
loop_
_entity.id
_entity.type
_entity.pdbx_description
1 polymer ?
#
loop_
_entity_poly.entity_id
_entity_poly.type
_entity_poly.pdbx_seq_one_letter_code
_entity_poly.pdbx_strand_id
1 'polypeptide(L)'
;MISSVMKKFAAISLGLIIYISLLTVLNVRAQQQEGAQPQQTPTPALKSVRGIENAAGLDKFFRSLATVKRRIEPVRIMHFGDSHTAADILTAQIRNQFQRDFGDGGAGYMVPRNPMSTPRRGVVSGATSGWAIDGIGGRVEANGIYGLAGIGLSTTQADERAWLETNCNHFEVYYLRQPGGGTIDITIDGNSVLEQPISLASDAPLPDYYTFDTPADRTHRIEVRTVTAGKARILGIVTEHIAPGVSYDVLGINGARAKRLVSWNDTAFVDNIVQRKPDLIIVAYGTNEVTDDDWTIESYQRMFAAILRRFRRAAPQASILVYGPPDRGDVALAGSKMPAMIAAQRRAALEVGAAFWDSYGAMGGGGSMGVWASQGLGQGDHVHLTKDGYIRMGTMFYEDVSAAYKKYLTRAPRTAPVQPRRGRQE
;
A
#
# COMPACT_ATOMS: atom_id res chain seq x y z
N MET A 1 -69.33 -4.40 58.15
CA MET A 1 -67.91 -4.61 57.77
C MET A 1 -67.71 -5.52 56.61
N ILE A 2 -68.60 -6.49 56.29
CA ILE A 2 -68.47 -7.49 55.20
C ILE A 2 -68.70 -6.88 53.83
N SER A 3 -69.54 -5.84 53.67
CA SER A 3 -69.81 -5.21 52.36
C SER A 3 -68.66 -4.42 51.72
N SER A 4 -67.72 -3.88 52.53
CA SER A 4 -66.59 -3.09 52.06
C SER A 4 -65.45 -3.97 51.52
N VAL A 5 -65.31 -5.19 52.07
CA VAL A 5 -64.25 -6.15 51.63
C VAL A 5 -64.63 -6.79 50.29
N MET A 6 -65.88 -7.14 50.10
CA MET A 6 -66.37 -7.69 48.83
C MET A 6 -66.25 -6.69 47.63
N LYS A 7 -66.47 -5.41 47.86
CA LYS A 7 -66.26 -4.39 46.81
C LYS A 7 -64.79 -4.19 46.44
N LYS A 8 -63.85 -4.36 47.36
CA LYS A 8 -62.41 -4.32 47.09
C LYS A 8 -61.94 -5.53 46.29
N PHE A 9 -62.47 -6.72 46.61
CA PHE A 9 -62.16 -7.93 45.83
C PHE A 9 -62.71 -7.92 44.40
N ALA A 10 -63.89 -7.38 44.21
CA ALA A 10 -64.45 -7.24 42.87
C ALA A 10 -63.68 -6.21 41.99
N ALA A 11 -63.20 -5.12 42.59
CA ALA A 11 -62.38 -4.13 41.86
C ALA A 11 -60.98 -4.66 41.51
N ILE A 12 -60.37 -5.49 42.35
CA ILE A 12 -59.05 -6.15 42.07
C ILE A 12 -59.19 -7.20 40.98
N SER A 13 -60.27 -8.00 40.97
CA SER A 13 -60.53 -9.00 39.97
C SER A 13 -60.81 -8.38 38.58
N LEU A 14 -61.53 -7.24 38.53
CA LEU A 14 -61.79 -6.53 37.26
C LEU A 14 -60.52 -5.89 36.69
N GLY A 15 -59.67 -5.32 37.57
CA GLY A 15 -58.37 -4.76 37.16
C GLY A 15 -57.43 -5.82 36.59
N LEU A 16 -57.40 -7.03 37.18
CA LEU A 16 -56.57 -8.13 36.73
C LEU A 16 -57.03 -8.69 35.36
N ILE A 17 -58.35 -8.78 35.14
CA ILE A 17 -58.90 -9.22 33.86
C ILE A 17 -58.59 -8.21 32.73
N ILE A 18 -58.67 -6.90 33.02
CA ILE A 18 -58.34 -5.86 32.05
C ILE A 18 -56.83 -5.88 31.74
N TYR A 19 -55.99 -6.09 32.74
CA TYR A 19 -54.53 -6.17 32.57
C TYR A 19 -54.09 -7.42 31.74
N ILE A 20 -54.73 -8.56 31.98
CA ILE A 20 -54.46 -9.80 31.21
C ILE A 20 -54.97 -9.63 29.77
N SER A 21 -56.12 -8.97 29.56
CA SER A 21 -56.66 -8.70 28.22
C SER A 21 -55.76 -7.71 27.44
N LEU A 22 -55.18 -6.70 28.11
CA LEU A 22 -54.23 -5.78 27.47
C LEU A 22 -52.92 -6.48 27.07
N LEU A 23 -52.40 -7.38 27.95
CA LEU A 23 -51.21 -8.14 27.68
C LEU A 23 -51.39 -9.13 26.52
N THR A 24 -52.56 -9.76 26.38
CA THR A 24 -52.88 -10.62 25.23
C THR A 24 -53.01 -9.85 23.93
N VAL A 25 -53.63 -8.66 23.91
CA VAL A 25 -53.71 -7.81 22.74
C VAL A 25 -52.35 -7.28 22.32
N LEU A 26 -51.47 -6.92 23.29
CA LEU A 26 -50.10 -6.49 23.01
C LEU A 26 -49.26 -7.64 22.44
N ASN A 27 -49.37 -8.86 22.98
CA ASN A 27 -48.64 -10.02 22.47
C ASN A 27 -49.13 -10.44 21.08
N VAL A 28 -50.42 -10.37 20.77
CA VAL A 28 -50.95 -10.67 19.44
C VAL A 28 -50.51 -9.61 18.42
N ARG A 29 -50.38 -8.32 18.81
CA ARG A 29 -49.80 -7.29 17.92
C ARG A 29 -48.32 -7.43 17.72
N ALA A 30 -47.58 -7.86 18.74
CA ALA A 30 -46.11 -8.17 18.61
C ALA A 30 -45.90 -9.36 17.68
N GLN A 31 -46.68 -10.43 17.80
CA GLN A 31 -46.58 -11.60 16.90
C GLN A 31 -47.04 -11.30 15.47
N GLN A 32 -47.93 -10.33 15.25
CA GLN A 32 -48.29 -9.88 13.89
C GLN A 32 -47.24 -8.97 13.24
N GLN A 33 -46.34 -8.34 14.03
CA GLN A 33 -45.19 -7.57 13.50
C GLN A 33 -43.96 -8.44 13.23
N GLU A 34 -43.81 -9.61 13.87
CA GLU A 34 -42.71 -10.54 13.59
C GLU A 34 -42.84 -11.33 12.28
N GLY A 35 -44.00 -11.26 11.60
CA GLY A 35 -44.26 -11.98 10.36
C GLY A 35 -43.91 -11.23 9.07
N ALA A 36 -43.50 -9.98 9.13
CA ALA A 36 -42.99 -9.24 7.98
C ALA A 36 -41.45 -9.30 7.98
N GLN A 37 -40.87 -10.40 7.48
CA GLN A 37 -39.51 -10.35 7.02
C GLN A 37 -39.41 -9.17 6.04
N PRO A 38 -38.44 -8.21 6.23
CA PRO A 38 -38.23 -7.21 5.21
C PRO A 38 -37.96 -7.97 3.91
N GLN A 39 -38.81 -7.78 2.91
CA GLN A 39 -38.51 -8.25 1.55
C GLN A 39 -37.14 -7.73 1.21
N GLN A 40 -36.15 -8.63 1.20
CA GLN A 40 -34.85 -8.33 0.67
C GLN A 40 -35.05 -7.93 -0.78
N THR A 41 -35.09 -6.64 -1.04
CA THR A 41 -34.97 -6.13 -2.41
C THR A 41 -33.77 -6.82 -3.01
N PRO A 42 -33.92 -7.52 -4.15
CA PRO A 42 -32.79 -8.22 -4.75
C PRO A 42 -31.68 -7.18 -4.94
N THR A 43 -30.54 -7.42 -4.27
CA THR A 43 -29.36 -6.58 -4.41
C THR A 43 -29.03 -6.51 -5.90
N PRO A 44 -28.96 -5.32 -6.51
CA PRO A 44 -28.69 -5.20 -7.93
C PRO A 44 -27.40 -5.98 -8.25
N ALA A 45 -27.46 -6.80 -9.28
CA ALA A 45 -26.27 -7.51 -9.72
C ALA A 45 -25.22 -6.48 -10.16
N LEU A 46 -24.14 -6.35 -9.38
CA LEU A 46 -23.03 -5.45 -9.68
C LEU A 46 -22.34 -5.91 -10.96
N LYS A 47 -22.26 -5.05 -11.97
CA LYS A 47 -21.53 -5.33 -13.20
C LYS A 47 -20.08 -4.94 -13.02
N SER A 48 -19.23 -5.92 -12.68
CA SER A 48 -17.79 -5.72 -12.58
C SER A 48 -17.19 -5.43 -13.95
N VAL A 49 -16.36 -4.38 -14.03
CA VAL A 49 -15.54 -4.04 -15.21
C VAL A 49 -14.11 -4.46 -14.90
N ARG A 50 -13.55 -5.36 -15.71
CA ARG A 50 -12.25 -5.99 -15.47
C ARG A 50 -11.29 -5.72 -16.64
N GLY A 51 -10.00 -5.71 -16.32
CA GLY A 51 -8.90 -5.62 -17.26
C GLY A 51 -8.01 -4.41 -17.08
N ILE A 52 -6.87 -4.42 -17.77
CA ILE A 52 -5.89 -3.32 -17.76
C ILE A 52 -6.12 -2.44 -19.00
N GLU A 53 -6.43 -1.19 -18.79
CA GLU A 53 -6.46 -0.18 -19.87
C GLU A 53 -5.04 0.24 -20.22
N ASN A 54 -4.76 0.48 -21.50
CA ASN A 54 -3.43 0.75 -22.04
C ASN A 54 -2.37 -0.27 -21.56
N ALA A 55 -2.67 -1.57 -21.65
CA ALA A 55 -1.76 -2.63 -21.21
C ALA A 55 -0.36 -2.57 -21.87
N ALA A 56 -0.23 -1.93 -23.04
CA ALA A 56 1.06 -1.68 -23.69
C ALA A 56 1.99 -0.80 -22.84
N GLY A 57 1.44 0.04 -21.96
CA GLY A 57 2.21 0.79 -20.96
C GLY A 57 2.99 -0.10 -19.98
N LEU A 58 2.65 -1.39 -19.88
CA LEU A 58 3.32 -2.39 -19.06
C LEU A 58 4.37 -3.23 -19.80
N ASP A 59 4.61 -3.00 -21.09
CA ASP A 59 5.49 -3.85 -21.89
C ASP A 59 6.93 -3.93 -21.36
N LYS A 60 7.45 -2.87 -20.72
CA LYS A 60 8.77 -2.88 -20.08
C LYS A 60 8.78 -3.82 -18.88
N PHE A 61 7.80 -3.71 -18.00
CA PHE A 61 7.62 -4.59 -16.84
C PHE A 61 7.40 -6.05 -17.29
N PHE A 62 6.58 -6.28 -18.30
CA PHE A 62 6.33 -7.62 -18.82
C PHE A 62 7.59 -8.25 -19.44
N ARG A 63 8.46 -7.44 -20.04
CA ARG A 63 9.78 -7.91 -20.51
C ARG A 63 10.65 -8.34 -19.34
N SER A 64 10.68 -7.58 -18.24
CA SER A 64 11.40 -7.95 -17.03
C SER A 64 10.89 -9.26 -16.45
N LEU A 65 9.57 -9.45 -16.35
CA LEU A 65 8.97 -10.71 -15.91
C LEU A 65 9.29 -11.88 -16.85
N ALA A 66 9.24 -11.68 -18.17
CA ALA A 66 9.55 -12.72 -19.14
C ALA A 66 11.02 -13.19 -19.09
N THR A 67 11.90 -12.37 -18.53
CA THR A 67 13.32 -12.68 -18.40
C THR A 67 13.76 -12.94 -16.95
N VAL A 68 12.84 -12.97 -15.99
CA VAL A 68 13.15 -13.04 -14.54
C VAL A 68 14.07 -14.21 -14.20
N LYS A 69 13.83 -15.40 -14.75
CA LYS A 69 14.66 -16.60 -14.49
C LYS A 69 16.13 -16.48 -14.97
N ARG A 70 16.46 -15.44 -15.73
CA ARG A 70 17.81 -15.17 -16.24
C ARG A 70 18.44 -13.96 -15.56
N ARG A 71 17.74 -13.32 -14.64
CA ARG A 71 18.23 -12.16 -13.86
C ARG A 71 18.97 -12.65 -12.62
N ILE A 72 19.92 -11.88 -12.17
CA ILE A 72 20.60 -12.03 -10.88
C ILE A 72 19.82 -11.25 -9.83
N GLU A 73 19.34 -10.03 -10.19
CA GLU A 73 18.54 -9.17 -9.33
C GLU A 73 17.05 -9.42 -9.54
N PRO A 74 16.21 -9.24 -8.52
CA PRO A 74 14.77 -9.40 -8.65
C PRO A 74 14.14 -8.34 -9.57
N VAL A 75 12.95 -8.61 -10.05
CA VAL A 75 12.04 -7.62 -10.65
C VAL A 75 11.43 -6.82 -9.50
N ARG A 76 11.58 -5.49 -9.51
CA ARG A 76 11.21 -4.60 -8.42
C ARG A 76 9.90 -3.88 -8.70
N ILE A 77 8.92 -4.03 -7.81
CA ILE A 77 7.63 -3.35 -7.86
C ILE A 77 7.54 -2.37 -6.69
N MET A 78 7.35 -1.08 -6.98
CA MET A 78 7.08 -0.04 -5.99
C MET A 78 5.60 0.30 -6.00
N HIS A 79 4.90 0.15 -4.87
CA HIS A 79 3.48 0.43 -4.75
C HIS A 79 3.24 1.58 -3.77
N PHE A 80 3.07 2.79 -4.31
CA PHE A 80 2.71 3.99 -3.57
C PHE A 80 1.20 4.06 -3.38
N GLY A 81 0.74 4.45 -2.19
CA GLY A 81 -0.68 4.58 -1.94
C GLY A 81 -1.06 5.13 -0.56
N ASP A 82 -2.33 5.04 -0.28
CA ASP A 82 -2.96 5.45 0.98
C ASP A 82 -3.11 4.28 1.97
N SER A 83 -4.13 4.30 2.84
CA SER A 83 -4.40 3.28 3.84
C SER A 83 -4.66 1.89 3.25
N HIS A 84 -5.24 1.80 2.06
CA HIS A 84 -5.46 0.51 1.39
C HIS A 84 -4.15 -0.20 1.05
N THR A 85 -3.12 0.57 0.69
CA THR A 85 -1.75 0.07 0.47
C THR A 85 -1.03 -0.17 1.81
N ALA A 86 -1.17 0.76 2.78
CA ALA A 86 -0.49 0.71 4.06
C ALA A 86 -0.91 -0.47 4.95
N ALA A 87 -2.12 -0.99 4.77
CA ALA A 87 -2.63 -2.14 5.52
C ALA A 87 -1.87 -3.45 5.27
N ASP A 88 -1.07 -3.53 4.21
CA ASP A 88 -0.31 -4.71 3.74
C ASP A 88 -1.13 -6.02 3.69
N ILE A 89 -2.44 -5.92 3.40
CA ILE A 89 -3.28 -7.08 3.13
C ILE A 89 -3.48 -7.22 1.61
N LEU A 90 -3.92 -6.15 0.96
CA LEU A 90 -4.02 -6.05 -0.50
C LEU A 90 -2.67 -6.31 -1.18
N THR A 91 -1.66 -5.58 -0.74
CA THR A 91 -0.29 -5.65 -1.29
C THR A 91 0.37 -6.99 -0.99
N ALA A 92 0.13 -7.60 0.18
CA ALA A 92 0.58 -8.95 0.49
C ALA A 92 -0.04 -9.99 -0.44
N GLN A 93 -1.34 -9.88 -0.75
CA GLN A 93 -2.00 -10.80 -1.68
C GLN A 93 -1.40 -10.67 -3.09
N ILE A 94 -1.19 -9.45 -3.59
CA ILE A 94 -0.58 -9.20 -4.89
C ILE A 94 0.86 -9.72 -4.93
N ARG A 95 1.67 -9.36 -3.92
CA ARG A 95 3.06 -9.80 -3.76
C ARG A 95 3.17 -11.32 -3.76
N ASN A 96 2.39 -12.01 -2.92
CA ASN A 96 2.42 -13.46 -2.81
C ASN A 96 2.10 -14.15 -4.15
N GLN A 97 1.20 -13.59 -4.95
CA GLN A 97 0.89 -14.13 -6.28
C GLN A 97 2.02 -13.92 -7.27
N PHE A 98 2.67 -12.74 -7.29
CA PHE A 98 3.85 -12.52 -8.10
C PHE A 98 5.02 -13.41 -7.67
N GLN A 99 5.29 -13.52 -6.37
CA GLN A 99 6.38 -14.34 -5.85
C GLN A 99 6.15 -15.83 -6.09
N ARG A 100 4.91 -16.32 -5.98
CA ARG A 100 4.56 -17.69 -6.33
C ARG A 100 4.86 -18.03 -7.79
N ASP A 101 4.53 -17.12 -8.71
CA ASP A 101 4.61 -17.40 -10.15
C ASP A 101 6.00 -17.06 -10.73
N PHE A 102 6.76 -16.15 -10.11
CA PHE A 102 8.03 -15.64 -10.64
C PHE A 102 9.24 -15.84 -9.70
N GLY A 103 9.04 -16.31 -8.48
CA GLY A 103 10.05 -16.47 -7.43
C GLY A 103 10.04 -15.34 -6.41
N ASP A 104 10.51 -15.64 -5.20
CA ASP A 104 10.64 -14.68 -4.11
C ASP A 104 11.92 -13.86 -4.29
N GLY A 105 11.79 -12.55 -4.43
CA GLY A 105 12.90 -11.59 -4.53
C GLY A 105 13.19 -10.84 -3.23
N GLY A 106 12.55 -11.24 -2.12
CA GLY A 106 12.75 -10.63 -0.82
C GLY A 106 11.69 -9.61 -0.42
N ALA A 107 11.89 -9.03 0.76
CA ALA A 107 10.91 -8.13 1.37
C ALA A 107 10.91 -6.72 0.77
N GLY A 108 11.99 -6.28 0.14
CA GLY A 108 12.14 -4.97 -0.48
C GLY A 108 12.39 -3.84 0.52
N TYR A 109 11.97 -2.64 0.17
CA TYR A 109 12.20 -1.43 0.95
C TYR A 109 11.23 -1.30 2.13
N MET A 110 11.77 -0.95 3.30
CA MET A 110 11.02 -0.71 4.54
C MET A 110 11.68 0.37 5.40
N VAL A 111 10.88 1.01 6.26
CA VAL A 111 11.39 1.83 7.36
C VAL A 111 11.24 1.03 8.65
N PRO A 112 12.31 0.83 9.44
CA PRO A 112 12.31 -0.07 10.60
C PRO A 112 11.22 0.19 11.62
N ARG A 113 10.83 1.44 11.79
CA ARG A 113 9.72 1.85 12.65
C ARG A 113 8.78 2.74 11.86
N ASN A 114 7.70 2.15 11.33
CA ASN A 114 6.71 2.87 10.55
C ASN A 114 5.34 2.81 11.22
N PRO A 115 4.91 3.87 11.93
CA PRO A 115 3.61 3.91 12.58
C PRO A 115 2.45 4.15 11.61
N MET A 116 2.75 4.50 10.34
CA MET A 116 1.77 4.86 9.32
C MET A 116 1.38 3.69 8.42
N SER A 117 1.92 2.50 8.68
CA SER A 117 1.60 1.27 7.96
C SER A 117 1.60 0.06 8.89
N THR A 118 0.98 -1.03 8.44
CA THR A 118 1.01 -2.31 9.14
C THR A 118 2.39 -2.96 9.01
N PRO A 119 2.94 -3.56 10.09
CA PRO A 119 4.18 -4.33 9.99
C PRO A 119 4.07 -5.44 8.96
N ARG A 120 5.12 -5.59 8.15
CA ARG A 120 5.17 -6.59 7.09
C ARG A 120 5.30 -7.99 7.66
N ARG A 121 4.53 -8.93 7.14
CA ARG A 121 4.63 -10.35 7.52
C ARG A 121 6.00 -10.92 7.15
N GLY A 122 6.59 -11.71 8.06
CA GLY A 122 7.90 -12.34 7.86
C GLY A 122 9.07 -11.39 8.11
N VAL A 123 8.82 -10.16 8.58
CA VAL A 123 9.85 -9.20 8.96
C VAL A 123 9.62 -8.76 10.40
N VAL A 124 10.66 -8.88 11.22
CA VAL A 124 10.72 -8.24 12.54
C VAL A 124 11.44 -6.91 12.37
N SER A 125 10.87 -5.84 12.90
CA SER A 125 11.45 -4.52 12.78
C SER A 125 11.28 -3.71 14.05
N GLY A 126 12.19 -2.76 14.29
CA GLY A 126 12.10 -1.90 15.45
C GLY A 126 13.14 -0.80 15.44
N ALA A 127 13.00 0.08 16.43
CA ALA A 127 13.98 1.11 16.75
C ALA A 127 13.90 1.44 18.24
N THR A 128 15.02 1.86 18.82
CA THR A 128 15.09 2.38 20.19
C THR A 128 14.30 3.69 20.32
N SER A 129 14.03 4.11 21.55
CA SER A 129 13.10 5.22 21.83
C SER A 129 13.61 6.60 21.40
N GLY A 130 14.92 6.78 21.27
CA GLY A 130 15.52 8.05 20.87
C GLY A 130 15.36 8.39 19.37
N TRP A 131 14.86 7.46 18.54
CA TRP A 131 14.49 7.78 17.18
C TRP A 131 13.14 8.47 17.10
N ALA A 132 13.10 9.65 16.51
CA ALA A 132 11.89 10.34 16.07
C ALA A 132 11.50 9.92 14.66
N ILE A 133 10.22 10.09 14.31
CA ILE A 133 9.70 9.84 12.96
C ILE A 133 9.59 11.18 12.25
N ASP A 134 10.24 11.29 11.10
CA ASP A 134 10.11 12.42 10.19
C ASP A 134 9.12 12.09 9.08
N GLY A 135 8.32 13.08 8.62
CA GLY A 135 7.37 12.93 7.52
C GLY A 135 5.91 12.92 7.96
N ILE A 136 5.04 12.29 7.17
CA ILE A 136 3.60 12.26 7.44
C ILE A 136 3.34 11.51 8.75
N GLY A 137 2.61 12.15 9.67
CA GLY A 137 2.30 11.60 10.99
C GLY A 137 3.39 11.77 12.04
N GLY A 138 4.53 12.38 11.66
CA GLY A 138 5.63 12.74 12.55
C GLY A 138 6.05 14.19 12.38
N ARG A 139 7.30 14.49 12.69
CA ARG A 139 7.88 15.82 12.46
C ARG A 139 8.02 16.09 10.96
N VAL A 140 7.50 17.22 10.50
CA VAL A 140 7.68 17.65 9.11
C VAL A 140 9.03 18.35 8.97
N GLU A 141 9.94 17.78 8.19
CA GLU A 141 11.22 18.39 7.87
C GLU A 141 11.06 19.50 6.83
N ALA A 142 11.60 20.68 7.11
CA ALA A 142 11.48 21.86 6.24
C ALA A 142 12.10 21.65 4.85
N ASN A 143 13.07 20.75 4.72
CA ASN A 143 13.72 20.45 3.44
C ASN A 143 12.93 19.45 2.58
N GLY A 144 11.86 18.85 3.09
CA GLY A 144 11.03 17.89 2.36
C GLY A 144 11.73 16.59 1.96
N ILE A 145 12.90 16.28 2.53
CA ILE A 145 13.67 15.09 2.23
C ILE A 145 13.16 13.94 3.09
N TYR A 146 12.62 12.92 2.45
CA TYR A 146 12.12 11.70 3.07
C TYR A 146 12.60 10.49 2.28
N GLY A 147 12.49 9.29 2.87
CA GLY A 147 12.66 8.04 2.16
C GLY A 147 11.48 7.75 1.21
N LEU A 148 11.59 6.65 0.47
CA LEU A 148 10.59 6.23 -0.52
C LEU A 148 9.18 6.05 0.08
N ALA A 149 9.09 5.72 1.38
CA ALA A 149 7.81 5.62 2.09
C ALA A 149 7.25 6.98 2.58
N GLY A 150 7.88 8.12 2.23
CA GLY A 150 7.45 9.46 2.69
C GLY A 150 7.69 9.73 4.16
N ILE A 151 8.48 8.88 4.81
CA ILE A 151 8.93 9.01 6.19
C ILE A 151 10.41 8.62 6.31
N GLY A 152 11.02 8.95 7.44
CA GLY A 152 12.34 8.51 7.87
C GLY A 152 12.43 8.45 9.37
N LEU A 153 13.55 7.98 9.89
CA LEU A 153 13.89 8.00 11.31
C LEU A 153 14.99 9.03 11.53
N SER A 154 14.90 9.85 12.56
CA SER A 154 15.93 10.83 12.92
C SER A 154 16.23 10.81 14.41
N THR A 155 17.51 11.04 14.74
CA THR A 155 17.98 11.24 16.11
C THR A 155 19.19 12.16 16.13
N THR A 156 19.55 12.66 17.31
CA THR A 156 20.82 13.34 17.56
C THR A 156 21.66 12.65 18.65
N GLN A 157 21.17 11.52 19.16
CA GLN A 157 21.78 10.79 20.26
C GLN A 157 22.70 9.70 19.73
N ALA A 158 23.76 9.39 20.46
CA ALA A 158 24.60 8.20 20.24
C ALA A 158 23.88 6.95 20.76
N ASP A 159 24.33 5.78 20.31
CA ASP A 159 23.88 4.45 20.71
C ASP A 159 22.40 4.11 20.40
N GLU A 160 21.73 4.93 19.60
CA GLU A 160 20.38 4.63 19.11
C GLU A 160 20.44 3.60 17.97
N ARG A 161 19.50 2.66 17.96
CA ARG A 161 19.46 1.51 17.05
C ARG A 161 18.14 1.43 16.30
N ALA A 162 18.24 1.08 15.01
CA ALA A 162 17.08 0.78 14.15
C ALA A 162 17.41 -0.48 13.34
N TRP A 163 16.47 -1.45 13.27
CA TRP A 163 16.76 -2.77 12.69
C TRP A 163 15.60 -3.37 11.93
N LEU A 164 15.97 -4.28 11.00
CA LEU A 164 15.10 -5.27 10.36
C LEU A 164 15.69 -6.66 10.55
N GLU A 165 14.83 -7.67 10.68
CA GLU A 165 15.19 -9.07 10.70
C GLU A 165 14.30 -9.85 9.74
N THR A 166 14.89 -10.44 8.72
CA THR A 166 14.18 -11.17 7.67
C THR A 166 15.13 -12.06 6.88
N ASN A 167 14.58 -12.96 6.08
CA ASN A 167 15.37 -13.79 5.16
C ASN A 167 15.80 -12.98 3.94
N CYS A 168 17.09 -12.89 3.70
CA CYS A 168 17.70 -12.11 2.61
C CYS A 168 19.22 -12.34 2.55
N ASN A 169 19.84 -11.93 1.43
CA ASN A 169 21.30 -11.89 1.30
C ASN A 169 21.81 -10.64 0.58
N HIS A 170 20.93 -9.69 0.27
CA HIS A 170 21.24 -8.38 -0.28
C HIS A 170 20.61 -7.29 0.58
N PHE A 171 21.37 -6.25 0.91
CA PHE A 171 20.95 -5.17 1.80
C PHE A 171 21.34 -3.81 1.24
N GLU A 172 20.46 -2.83 1.36
CA GLU A 172 20.76 -1.43 1.11
C GLU A 172 20.27 -0.59 2.30
N VAL A 173 21.11 0.27 2.85
CA VAL A 173 20.73 1.26 3.87
C VAL A 173 20.69 2.63 3.22
N TYR A 174 19.53 3.28 3.27
CA TYR A 174 19.28 4.62 2.76
C TYR A 174 19.40 5.60 3.90
N TYR A 175 20.30 6.56 3.82
CA TYR A 175 20.53 7.56 4.86
C TYR A 175 20.75 8.96 4.28
N LEU A 176 20.76 9.97 5.12
CA LEU A 176 20.98 11.35 4.72
C LEU A 176 22.30 11.85 5.32
N ARG A 177 23.20 12.33 4.46
CA ARG A 177 24.33 13.16 4.86
C ARG A 177 23.87 14.62 4.93
N GLN A 178 24.29 15.36 5.95
CA GLN A 178 23.78 16.72 6.19
C GLN A 178 24.69 17.51 7.15
N PRO A 179 24.56 18.88 7.19
CA PRO A 179 25.27 19.68 8.16
C PRO A 179 24.97 19.28 9.60
N GLY A 180 26.03 19.07 10.39
CA GLY A 180 25.96 18.59 11.77
C GLY A 180 25.65 17.09 11.88
N GLY A 181 25.94 16.32 10.80
CA GLY A 181 25.82 14.86 10.80
C GLY A 181 26.73 14.19 11.79
N GLY A 182 26.23 13.19 12.53
CA GLY A 182 27.00 12.27 13.36
C GLY A 182 27.62 11.14 12.55
N THR A 183 27.90 10.02 13.19
CA THR A 183 28.39 8.80 12.52
C THR A 183 27.46 7.63 12.81
N ILE A 184 27.36 6.72 11.85
CA ILE A 184 26.59 5.47 12.00
C ILE A 184 27.48 4.27 11.75
N ASP A 185 27.16 3.16 12.41
CA ASP A 185 27.64 1.83 12.12
C ASP A 185 26.51 0.98 11.55
N ILE A 186 26.83 0.04 10.67
CA ILE A 186 25.88 -0.92 10.10
C ILE A 186 26.37 -2.30 10.47
N THR A 187 25.52 -3.08 11.13
CA THR A 187 25.84 -4.44 11.54
C THR A 187 24.89 -5.46 10.92
N ILE A 188 25.41 -6.65 10.65
CA ILE A 188 24.64 -7.83 10.29
C ILE A 188 24.95 -8.93 11.31
N ASP A 189 23.89 -9.42 11.97
CA ASP A 189 23.99 -10.44 13.03
C ASP A 189 24.97 -10.02 14.15
N GLY A 190 25.02 -8.71 14.46
CA GLY A 190 25.87 -8.13 15.50
C GLY A 190 27.31 -7.81 15.08
N ASN A 191 27.72 -8.15 13.85
CA ASN A 191 29.05 -7.84 13.32
C ASN A 191 28.99 -6.62 12.40
N SER A 192 29.89 -5.64 12.60
CA SER A 192 30.00 -4.50 11.68
C SER A 192 30.41 -4.98 10.29
N VAL A 193 29.75 -4.44 9.28
CA VAL A 193 30.08 -4.67 7.86
C VAL A 193 30.93 -3.54 7.29
N LEU A 194 31.28 -2.57 8.11
CA LEU A 194 32.06 -1.40 7.77
C LEU A 194 33.49 -1.54 8.34
N GLU A 195 34.49 -1.09 7.58
CA GLU A 195 35.84 -0.92 8.11
C GLU A 195 35.93 0.23 9.12
N GLN A 196 35.11 1.29 8.89
CA GLN A 196 35.01 2.45 9.77
C GLN A 196 33.55 2.94 9.75
N PRO A 197 33.04 3.54 10.84
CA PRO A 197 31.71 4.14 10.87
C PRO A 197 31.54 5.20 9.78
N ILE A 198 30.36 5.21 9.14
CA ILE A 198 30.02 6.18 8.08
C ILE A 198 29.78 7.55 8.70
N SER A 199 30.50 8.57 8.22
CA SER A 199 30.23 9.97 8.55
C SER A 199 29.01 10.47 7.80
N LEU A 200 28.02 11.01 8.52
CA LEU A 200 26.84 11.65 7.97
C LEU A 200 27.05 13.17 7.76
N ALA A 201 28.25 13.70 8.02
CA ALA A 201 28.57 15.10 7.80
C ALA A 201 28.67 15.43 6.30
N SER A 202 28.05 16.55 5.92
CA SER A 202 28.10 17.12 4.57
C SER A 202 27.72 18.59 4.62
N ASP A 203 28.18 19.39 3.67
CA ASP A 203 27.87 20.84 3.59
C ASP A 203 26.40 21.10 3.24
N ALA A 204 25.75 20.17 2.53
CA ALA A 204 24.35 20.24 2.17
C ALA A 204 23.67 18.86 2.38
N PRO A 205 22.32 18.82 2.55
CA PRO A 205 21.59 17.57 2.63
C PRO A 205 21.72 16.76 1.33
N LEU A 206 22.23 15.54 1.44
CA LEU A 206 22.50 14.62 0.33
C LEU A 206 22.07 13.20 0.71
N PRO A 207 21.09 12.57 0.02
CA PRO A 207 20.82 11.16 0.15
C PRO A 207 22.05 10.34 -0.22
N ASP A 208 22.33 9.29 0.55
CA ASP A 208 23.44 8.40 0.30
C ASP A 208 23.04 6.97 0.69
N TYR A 209 23.79 5.97 0.21
CA TYR A 209 23.40 4.58 0.25
C TYR A 209 24.59 3.69 0.57
N TYR A 210 24.39 2.70 1.41
CA TYR A 210 25.36 1.65 1.64
C TYR A 210 24.74 0.30 1.22
N THR A 211 25.42 -0.42 0.33
CA THR A 211 24.99 -1.71 -0.19
C THR A 211 25.93 -2.80 0.27
N PHE A 212 25.38 -3.91 0.70
CA PHE A 212 26.13 -5.05 1.20
C PHE A 212 25.44 -6.38 0.86
N ASP A 213 26.23 -7.40 0.54
CA ASP A 213 25.78 -8.76 0.24
C ASP A 213 26.37 -9.76 1.24
N THR A 214 25.58 -10.78 1.62
CA THR A 214 26.06 -11.91 2.40
C THR A 214 26.10 -13.18 1.53
N PRO A 215 27.06 -14.09 1.79
CA PRO A 215 27.11 -15.36 1.05
C PRO A 215 25.91 -16.27 1.33
N ALA A 216 25.34 -16.18 2.54
CA ALA A 216 24.24 -17.04 2.98
C ALA A 216 22.91 -16.33 2.82
N ASP A 217 21.95 -16.97 2.12
CA ASP A 217 20.57 -16.54 2.04
C ASP A 217 19.76 -17.19 3.18
N ARG A 218 19.63 -16.47 4.27
CA ARG A 218 18.96 -16.89 5.50
C ARG A 218 18.40 -15.70 6.26
N THR A 219 17.78 -15.93 7.39
CA THR A 219 17.37 -14.84 8.28
C THR A 219 18.61 -14.12 8.81
N HIS A 220 18.66 -12.81 8.54
CA HIS A 220 19.66 -11.88 9.05
C HIS A 220 18.99 -10.74 9.81
N ARG A 221 19.68 -10.25 10.85
CA ARG A 221 19.35 -9.00 11.53
C ARG A 221 20.28 -7.90 11.04
N ILE A 222 19.72 -6.95 10.30
CA ILE A 222 20.39 -5.72 9.87
C ILE A 222 20.09 -4.64 10.91
N GLU A 223 21.11 -4.00 11.46
CA GLU A 223 20.95 -2.94 12.44
C GLU A 223 21.82 -1.73 12.04
N VAL A 224 21.23 -0.54 12.09
CA VAL A 224 21.93 0.73 12.00
C VAL A 224 22.01 1.31 13.41
N ARG A 225 23.23 1.61 13.86
CA ARG A 225 23.53 2.19 15.18
C ARG A 225 24.21 3.55 15.02
N THR A 226 23.75 4.57 15.75
CA THR A 226 24.47 5.82 15.86
C THR A 226 25.69 5.65 16.78
N VAL A 227 26.87 6.05 16.32
CA VAL A 227 28.14 5.91 17.06
C VAL A 227 28.48 7.18 17.81
N THR A 228 28.33 8.34 17.16
CA THR A 228 28.57 9.65 17.79
C THR A 228 27.27 10.45 17.85
N ALA A 229 27.20 11.34 18.82
CA ALA A 229 26.15 12.37 18.84
C ALA A 229 26.27 13.25 17.57
N GLY A 230 25.13 13.71 17.07
CA GLY A 230 25.00 14.50 15.84
C GLY A 230 23.77 14.05 15.07
N LYS A 231 23.37 14.82 14.06
CA LYS A 231 22.18 14.50 13.28
C LYS A 231 22.35 13.17 12.53
N ALA A 232 21.47 12.22 12.77
CA ALA A 232 21.39 10.97 11.99
C ALA A 232 19.96 10.85 11.43
N ARG A 233 19.86 10.56 10.12
CA ARG A 233 18.57 10.30 9.47
C ARG A 233 18.71 9.04 8.61
N ILE A 234 17.88 8.03 8.92
CA ILE A 234 17.74 6.80 8.16
C ILE A 234 16.45 6.89 7.36
N LEU A 235 16.57 6.83 6.05
CA LEU A 235 15.46 6.96 5.12
C LEU A 235 14.74 5.63 4.92
N GLY A 236 15.46 4.51 5.01
CA GLY A 236 14.92 3.16 4.92
C GLY A 236 15.99 2.10 4.75
N ILE A 237 15.57 0.84 4.73
CA ILE A 237 16.43 -0.32 4.51
C ILE A 237 15.76 -1.21 3.47
N VAL A 238 16.52 -1.69 2.49
CA VAL A 238 16.12 -2.71 1.52
C VAL A 238 16.66 -4.06 1.95
N THR A 239 15.84 -5.10 1.79
CA THR A 239 16.25 -6.50 1.99
C THR A 239 15.72 -7.33 0.83
N GLU A 240 16.65 -7.94 0.07
CA GLU A 240 16.34 -8.71 -1.13
C GLU A 240 17.11 -10.04 -1.17
N HIS A 241 16.71 -10.90 -2.09
CA HIS A 241 17.47 -12.08 -2.48
C HIS A 241 18.26 -11.80 -3.76
N ILE A 242 19.55 -12.18 -3.81
CA ILE A 242 20.31 -12.26 -5.06
C ILE A 242 19.88 -13.52 -5.78
N ALA A 243 18.67 -13.47 -6.33
CA ALA A 243 18.02 -14.59 -6.99
C ALA A 243 16.95 -14.10 -7.96
N PRO A 244 16.59 -14.93 -8.98
CA PRO A 244 15.42 -14.68 -9.80
C PRO A 244 14.16 -14.62 -8.96
N GLY A 245 13.45 -13.49 -9.03
CA GLY A 245 12.21 -13.32 -8.24
C GLY A 245 11.59 -11.93 -8.40
N VAL A 246 10.60 -11.66 -7.57
CA VAL A 246 9.92 -10.37 -7.48
C VAL A 246 10.09 -9.82 -6.06
N SER A 247 10.67 -8.63 -5.96
CA SER A 247 10.69 -7.79 -4.76
C SER A 247 9.57 -6.76 -4.84
N TYR A 248 8.91 -6.48 -3.70
CA TYR A 248 7.71 -5.65 -3.69
C TYR A 248 7.73 -4.66 -2.53
N ASP A 249 7.92 -3.38 -2.87
CA ASP A 249 7.94 -2.28 -1.90
C ASP A 249 6.52 -1.81 -1.61
N VAL A 250 6.13 -1.83 -0.34
CA VAL A 250 4.83 -1.32 0.13
C VAL A 250 5.05 0.08 0.68
N LEU A 251 4.66 1.09 -0.10
CA LEU A 251 4.92 2.50 0.17
C LEU A 251 3.61 3.26 0.47
N GLY A 252 2.72 2.59 1.20
CA GLY A 252 1.46 3.15 1.64
C GLY A 252 1.59 3.97 2.93
N ILE A 253 0.78 5.01 3.04
CA ILE A 253 0.70 5.89 4.21
C ILE A 253 -0.76 6.11 4.56
N ASN A 254 -1.18 5.80 5.78
CA ASN A 254 -2.54 6.03 6.25
C ASN A 254 -2.96 7.50 6.05
N GLY A 255 -4.12 7.72 5.42
CA GLY A 255 -4.66 9.06 5.19
C GLY A 255 -3.95 9.88 4.11
N ALA A 256 -2.98 9.30 3.39
CA ALA A 256 -2.22 10.03 2.39
C ALA A 256 -3.06 10.42 1.17
N ARG A 257 -2.67 11.54 0.57
CA ARG A 257 -3.18 12.08 -0.69
C ARG A 257 -2.05 12.18 -1.71
N ALA A 258 -2.35 11.96 -2.99
CA ALA A 258 -1.36 12.01 -4.07
C ALA A 258 -0.57 13.34 -4.10
N LYS A 259 -1.21 14.46 -3.75
CA LYS A 259 -0.56 15.78 -3.69
C LYS A 259 0.66 15.83 -2.76
N ARG A 260 0.81 14.89 -1.81
CA ARG A 260 2.00 14.79 -0.96
C ARG A 260 3.25 14.44 -1.77
N LEU A 261 3.11 13.64 -2.81
CA LEU A 261 4.24 13.26 -3.65
C LEU A 261 4.90 14.45 -4.36
N VAL A 262 4.17 15.55 -4.62
CA VAL A 262 4.75 16.77 -5.23
C VAL A 262 5.38 17.72 -4.20
N SER A 263 5.12 17.51 -2.90
CA SER A 263 5.73 18.32 -1.83
C SER A 263 7.08 17.80 -1.37
N TRP A 264 7.50 16.60 -1.79
CA TRP A 264 8.80 16.06 -1.43
C TRP A 264 9.91 16.72 -2.26
N ASN A 265 11.10 16.85 -1.67
CA ASN A 265 12.28 17.36 -2.35
C ASN A 265 12.52 16.60 -3.67
N ASP A 266 12.65 17.32 -4.80
CA ASP A 266 12.69 16.68 -6.12
C ASP A 266 13.97 15.86 -6.32
N THR A 267 15.12 16.41 -5.92
CA THR A 267 16.41 15.72 -6.05
C THR A 267 16.42 14.43 -5.22
N ALA A 268 16.11 14.51 -3.92
CA ALA A 268 16.12 13.34 -3.06
C ALA A 268 15.08 12.28 -3.48
N PHE A 269 13.92 12.70 -3.99
CA PHE A 269 12.93 11.78 -4.53
C PHE A 269 13.45 11.04 -5.75
N VAL A 270 14.07 11.76 -6.69
CA VAL A 270 14.64 11.17 -7.91
C VAL A 270 15.78 10.23 -7.55
N ASP A 271 16.72 10.66 -6.70
CA ASP A 271 17.90 9.87 -6.31
C ASP A 271 17.48 8.54 -5.64
N ASN A 272 16.52 8.59 -4.72
CA ASN A 272 16.00 7.37 -4.06
C ASN A 272 15.35 6.40 -5.07
N ILE A 273 14.62 6.89 -6.07
CA ILE A 273 14.00 6.05 -7.10
C ILE A 273 15.05 5.50 -8.08
N VAL A 274 16.03 6.32 -8.47
CA VAL A 274 17.16 5.89 -9.31
C VAL A 274 17.95 4.79 -8.63
N GLN A 275 18.23 4.92 -7.31
CA GLN A 275 18.91 3.89 -6.53
C GLN A 275 18.07 2.60 -6.47
N ARG A 276 16.74 2.71 -6.27
CA ARG A 276 15.86 1.55 -6.13
C ARG A 276 15.65 0.78 -7.43
N LYS A 277 15.80 1.41 -8.61
CA LYS A 277 15.71 0.79 -9.95
C LYS A 277 14.43 -0.02 -10.16
N PRO A 278 13.23 0.56 -10.04
CA PRO A 278 11.98 -0.18 -10.20
C PRO A 278 11.76 -0.63 -11.64
N ASP A 279 11.15 -1.81 -11.83
CA ASP A 279 10.60 -2.29 -13.10
C ASP A 279 9.13 -1.85 -13.27
N LEU A 280 8.39 -1.73 -12.16
CA LEU A 280 7.00 -1.24 -12.13
C LEU A 280 6.80 -0.27 -10.96
N ILE A 281 6.14 0.84 -11.24
CA ILE A 281 5.63 1.78 -10.23
C ILE A 281 4.11 1.76 -10.28
N ILE A 282 3.46 1.40 -9.16
CA ILE A 282 2.02 1.46 -8.97
C ILE A 282 1.69 2.70 -8.15
N VAL A 283 0.69 3.49 -8.60
CA VAL A 283 0.25 4.72 -7.95
C VAL A 283 -1.23 4.57 -7.59
N ALA A 284 -1.52 4.38 -6.28
CA ALA A 284 -2.83 4.00 -5.74
C ALA A 284 -3.34 5.05 -4.75
N TYR A 285 -3.93 6.12 -5.24
CA TYR A 285 -4.49 7.22 -4.45
C TYR A 285 -5.90 7.59 -4.96
N GLY A 286 -6.62 8.39 -4.19
CA GLY A 286 -7.94 8.91 -4.55
C GLY A 286 -8.97 8.76 -3.44
N THR A 287 -8.82 7.76 -2.59
CA THR A 287 -9.78 7.49 -1.50
C THR A 287 -9.95 8.68 -0.55
N ASN A 288 -8.86 9.38 -0.23
CA ASN A 288 -8.90 10.52 0.70
C ASN A 288 -9.21 11.85 -0.01
N GLU A 289 -8.76 12.03 -1.24
CA GLU A 289 -8.96 13.25 -2.02
C GLU A 289 -10.40 13.49 -2.40
N VAL A 290 -11.20 12.44 -2.56
CA VAL A 290 -12.60 12.56 -2.96
C VAL A 290 -13.44 13.40 -1.98
N THR A 291 -13.02 13.48 -0.72
CA THR A 291 -13.67 14.28 0.32
C THR A 291 -13.11 15.71 0.43
N ASP A 292 -12.03 16.04 -0.27
CA ASP A 292 -11.46 17.39 -0.27
C ASP A 292 -12.29 18.30 -1.20
N ASP A 293 -12.43 19.59 -0.83
CA ASP A 293 -13.15 20.59 -1.62
C ASP A 293 -12.21 21.56 -2.36
N ASP A 294 -10.90 21.37 -2.21
CA ASP A 294 -9.86 22.27 -2.72
C ASP A 294 -9.36 21.93 -4.14
N TRP A 295 -10.13 21.12 -4.92
CA TRP A 295 -9.76 20.75 -6.29
C TRP A 295 -10.95 20.77 -7.26
N THR A 296 -10.67 21.09 -8.53
CA THR A 296 -11.53 20.81 -9.67
C THR A 296 -11.04 19.57 -10.42
N ILE A 297 -11.89 18.98 -11.27
CA ILE A 297 -11.50 17.81 -12.09
C ILE A 297 -10.24 18.09 -12.91
N GLU A 298 -10.14 19.29 -13.49
CA GLU A 298 -9.01 19.71 -14.32
C GLU A 298 -7.75 19.93 -13.50
N SER A 299 -7.86 20.56 -12.32
CA SER A 299 -6.72 20.79 -11.42
C SER A 299 -6.19 19.47 -10.87
N TYR A 300 -7.09 18.55 -10.51
CA TYR A 300 -6.74 17.21 -10.06
C TYR A 300 -6.05 16.40 -11.16
N GLN A 301 -6.59 16.38 -12.38
CA GLN A 301 -5.98 15.70 -13.53
C GLN A 301 -4.57 16.23 -13.80
N ARG A 302 -4.37 17.56 -13.83
CA ARG A 302 -3.05 18.17 -14.04
C ARG A 302 -2.05 17.80 -12.96
N MET A 303 -2.46 17.86 -11.69
CA MET A 303 -1.63 17.48 -10.53
C MET A 303 -1.24 16.00 -10.62
N PHE A 304 -2.20 15.13 -10.90
CA PHE A 304 -1.96 13.69 -10.99
C PHE A 304 -1.03 13.33 -12.17
N ALA A 305 -1.24 13.95 -13.34
CA ALA A 305 -0.35 13.82 -14.49
C ALA A 305 1.08 14.31 -14.19
N ALA A 306 1.23 15.41 -13.42
CA ALA A 306 2.54 15.90 -12.99
C ALA A 306 3.28 14.88 -12.11
N ILE A 307 2.58 14.21 -11.18
CA ILE A 307 3.13 13.12 -10.38
C ILE A 307 3.62 11.97 -11.27
N LEU A 308 2.81 11.53 -12.21
CA LEU A 308 3.18 10.43 -13.12
C LEU A 308 4.39 10.80 -14.00
N ARG A 309 4.46 12.06 -14.47
CA ARG A 309 5.64 12.56 -15.22
C ARG A 309 6.88 12.61 -14.34
N ARG A 310 6.75 12.94 -13.04
CA ARG A 310 7.85 12.90 -12.07
C ARG A 310 8.43 11.49 -11.93
N PHE A 311 7.58 10.48 -11.77
CA PHE A 311 8.01 9.08 -11.79
C PHE A 311 8.66 8.69 -13.11
N ARG A 312 8.09 9.12 -14.24
CA ARG A 312 8.66 8.83 -15.57
C ARG A 312 10.05 9.40 -15.75
N ARG A 313 10.32 10.60 -15.21
CA ARG A 313 11.66 11.20 -15.23
C ARG A 313 12.64 10.45 -14.34
N ALA A 314 12.22 10.08 -13.12
CA ALA A 314 13.06 9.37 -12.18
C ALA A 314 13.37 7.91 -12.61
N ALA A 315 12.42 7.24 -13.25
CA ALA A 315 12.55 5.85 -13.69
C ALA A 315 12.06 5.67 -15.15
N PRO A 316 12.80 6.18 -16.16
CA PRO A 316 12.37 6.10 -17.56
C PRO A 316 12.23 4.66 -18.08
N GLN A 317 12.91 3.70 -17.44
CA GLN A 317 12.84 2.28 -17.78
C GLN A 317 11.68 1.53 -17.12
N ALA A 318 11.09 2.09 -16.06
CA ALA A 318 9.96 1.47 -15.39
C ALA A 318 8.66 1.61 -16.20
N SER A 319 7.79 0.64 -16.06
CA SER A 319 6.36 0.80 -16.36
C SER A 319 5.67 1.55 -15.23
N ILE A 320 4.61 2.29 -15.54
CA ILE A 320 3.76 2.96 -14.55
C ILE A 320 2.34 2.42 -14.70
N LEU A 321 1.71 2.08 -13.58
CA LEU A 321 0.32 1.67 -13.50
C LEU A 321 -0.39 2.51 -12.46
N VAL A 322 -1.49 3.15 -12.86
CA VAL A 322 -2.41 3.79 -11.93
C VAL A 322 -3.44 2.76 -11.46
N TYR A 323 -3.51 2.56 -10.16
CA TYR A 323 -4.53 1.77 -9.50
C TYR A 323 -5.59 2.73 -8.98
N GLY A 324 -6.73 2.84 -9.66
CA GLY A 324 -7.82 3.73 -9.26
C GLY A 324 -8.36 3.38 -7.87
N PRO A 325 -8.93 4.34 -7.11
CA PRO A 325 -9.47 4.08 -5.78
C PRO A 325 -10.68 3.14 -5.83
N PRO A 326 -10.94 2.34 -4.77
CA PRO A 326 -12.17 1.57 -4.63
C PRO A 326 -13.37 2.49 -4.40
N ASP A 327 -14.57 1.96 -4.50
CA ASP A 327 -15.79 2.67 -4.08
C ASP A 327 -15.74 2.97 -2.57
N ARG A 328 -16.40 4.05 -2.15
CA ARG A 328 -16.57 4.39 -0.73
C ARG A 328 -18.00 4.89 -0.47
N GLY A 329 -18.58 4.45 0.62
CA GLY A 329 -20.00 4.68 0.95
C GLY A 329 -20.23 5.47 2.23
N ASP A 330 -19.17 6.02 2.85
CA ASP A 330 -19.27 6.72 4.15
C ASP A 330 -19.84 8.15 4.05
N VAL A 331 -19.76 8.79 2.89
CA VAL A 331 -20.30 10.13 2.63
C VAL A 331 -20.99 10.22 1.27
N ALA A 332 -22.18 10.82 1.24
CA ALA A 332 -22.94 10.98 0.00
C ALA A 332 -22.18 11.76 -1.09
N LEU A 333 -21.36 12.74 -0.70
CA LEU A 333 -20.50 13.52 -1.60
C LEU A 333 -19.38 12.68 -2.24
N ALA A 334 -18.81 11.73 -1.51
CA ALA A 334 -17.77 10.85 -2.05
C ALA A 334 -18.31 10.04 -3.23
N GLY A 335 -19.53 9.48 -3.12
CA GLY A 335 -20.18 8.76 -4.19
C GLY A 335 -20.41 9.59 -5.45
N SER A 336 -20.65 10.89 -5.33
CA SER A 336 -20.87 11.77 -6.48
C SER A 336 -19.59 12.23 -7.17
N LYS A 337 -18.50 12.47 -6.41
CA LYS A 337 -17.19 12.92 -6.92
C LYS A 337 -16.32 11.78 -7.45
N MET A 338 -16.49 10.55 -6.93
CA MET A 338 -15.65 9.40 -7.23
C MET A 338 -15.53 9.08 -8.72
N PRO A 339 -16.64 8.96 -9.50
CA PRO A 339 -16.55 8.67 -10.94
C PRO A 339 -15.77 9.74 -11.71
N ALA A 340 -15.95 11.02 -11.35
CA ALA A 340 -15.26 12.13 -11.99
C ALA A 340 -13.75 12.12 -11.71
N MET A 341 -13.36 11.82 -10.46
CA MET A 341 -11.97 11.66 -10.06
C MET A 341 -11.29 10.48 -10.77
N ILE A 342 -11.94 9.32 -10.83
CA ILE A 342 -11.46 8.14 -11.54
C ILE A 342 -11.25 8.45 -13.03
N ALA A 343 -12.22 9.16 -13.65
CA ALA A 343 -12.07 9.59 -15.04
C ALA A 343 -10.89 10.55 -15.23
N ALA A 344 -10.61 11.45 -14.27
CA ALA A 344 -9.44 12.33 -14.30
C ALA A 344 -8.13 11.56 -14.15
N GLN A 345 -8.06 10.58 -13.24
CA GLN A 345 -6.88 9.70 -13.10
C GLN A 345 -6.63 8.87 -14.35
N ARG A 346 -7.69 8.30 -14.94
CA ARG A 346 -7.61 7.54 -16.21
C ARG A 346 -7.04 8.41 -17.32
N ARG A 347 -7.56 9.63 -17.52
CA ARG A 347 -7.03 10.56 -18.53
C ARG A 347 -5.56 10.92 -18.25
N ALA A 348 -5.20 11.23 -17.01
CA ALA A 348 -3.83 11.52 -16.63
C ALA A 348 -2.88 10.34 -16.89
N ALA A 349 -3.32 9.11 -16.61
CA ALA A 349 -2.55 7.90 -16.91
C ALA A 349 -2.32 7.73 -18.41
N LEU A 350 -3.36 7.82 -19.22
CA LEU A 350 -3.28 7.66 -20.67
C LEU A 350 -2.43 8.76 -21.33
N GLU A 351 -2.52 10.00 -20.84
CA GLU A 351 -1.74 11.15 -21.31
C GLU A 351 -0.21 10.91 -21.18
N VAL A 352 0.23 10.22 -20.13
CA VAL A 352 1.65 9.92 -19.91
C VAL A 352 2.07 8.52 -20.38
N GLY A 353 1.18 7.80 -21.04
CA GLY A 353 1.43 6.43 -21.51
C GLY A 353 1.50 5.39 -20.38
N ALA A 354 0.91 5.67 -19.22
CA ALA A 354 0.78 4.70 -18.13
C ALA A 354 -0.42 3.78 -18.35
N ALA A 355 -0.39 2.60 -17.73
CA ALA A 355 -1.54 1.71 -17.66
C ALA A 355 -2.51 2.17 -16.56
N PHE A 356 -3.77 1.76 -16.65
CA PHE A 356 -4.79 2.06 -15.66
C PHE A 356 -5.57 0.79 -15.29
N TRP A 357 -5.82 0.58 -14.00
CA TRP A 357 -6.73 -0.44 -13.47
C TRP A 357 -7.82 0.20 -12.63
N ASP A 358 -9.06 -0.08 -12.97
CA ASP A 358 -10.25 0.52 -12.35
C ASP A 358 -10.77 -0.35 -11.20
N SER A 359 -10.30 -0.11 -9.96
CA SER A 359 -10.78 -0.88 -8.80
C SER A 359 -12.25 -0.58 -8.46
N TYR A 360 -12.71 0.65 -8.71
CA TYR A 360 -14.11 1.03 -8.55
C TYR A 360 -15.01 0.22 -9.49
N GLY A 361 -14.64 0.17 -10.78
CA GLY A 361 -15.34 -0.65 -11.76
C GLY A 361 -15.24 -2.16 -11.46
N ALA A 362 -14.10 -2.61 -10.97
CA ALA A 362 -13.89 -4.01 -10.56
C ALA A 362 -14.77 -4.41 -9.37
N MET A 363 -15.05 -3.50 -8.43
CA MET A 363 -16.00 -3.73 -7.35
C MET A 363 -17.46 -3.77 -7.83
N GLY A 364 -17.78 -3.12 -8.94
CA GLY A 364 -19.13 -3.00 -9.49
C GLY A 364 -19.67 -1.58 -9.57
N GLY A 365 -18.82 -0.56 -9.38
CA GLY A 365 -19.17 0.86 -9.49
C GLY A 365 -19.81 1.45 -8.23
N GLY A 366 -20.55 2.54 -8.38
CA GLY A 366 -21.17 3.26 -7.26
C GLY A 366 -22.13 2.42 -6.44
N GLY A 367 -22.00 2.52 -5.12
CA GLY A 367 -22.77 1.74 -4.15
C GLY A 367 -22.25 0.32 -3.91
N SER A 368 -21.20 -0.09 -4.64
CA SER A 368 -20.60 -1.42 -4.47
C SER A 368 -20.02 -1.63 -3.09
N MET A 369 -19.49 -0.58 -2.43
CA MET A 369 -18.97 -0.69 -1.06
C MET A 369 -20.06 -1.16 -0.08
N GLY A 370 -21.29 -0.65 -0.18
CA GLY A 370 -22.41 -1.13 0.64
C GLY A 370 -22.74 -2.60 0.41
N VAL A 371 -22.71 -3.04 -0.85
CA VAL A 371 -22.91 -4.47 -1.21
C VAL A 371 -21.76 -5.32 -0.67
N TRP A 372 -20.54 -4.88 -0.84
CA TRP A 372 -19.37 -5.58 -0.30
C TRP A 372 -19.40 -5.66 1.24
N ALA A 373 -19.83 -4.58 1.92
CA ALA A 373 -19.99 -4.60 3.38
C ALA A 373 -21.05 -5.61 3.82
N SER A 374 -22.21 -5.68 3.14
CA SER A 374 -23.25 -6.66 3.44
C SER A 374 -22.80 -8.12 3.21
N GLN A 375 -21.78 -8.34 2.37
CA GLN A 375 -21.16 -9.64 2.10
C GLN A 375 -19.95 -9.93 3.02
N GLY A 376 -19.66 -9.08 4.00
CA GLY A 376 -18.48 -9.23 4.87
C GLY A 376 -17.15 -8.89 4.21
N LEU A 377 -17.15 -8.24 3.04
CA LEU A 377 -15.95 -7.83 2.29
C LEU A 377 -15.55 -6.37 2.54
N GLY A 378 -16.50 -5.50 2.93
CA GLY A 378 -16.27 -4.12 3.37
C GLY A 378 -16.35 -4.00 4.88
N GLN A 379 -15.60 -3.06 5.49
CA GLN A 379 -15.71 -2.73 6.90
C GLN A 379 -16.93 -1.83 7.15
N GLY A 380 -17.34 -1.71 8.42
CA GLY A 380 -18.49 -0.88 8.83
C GLY A 380 -18.28 0.62 8.64
N ASP A 381 -17.05 1.08 8.38
CA ASP A 381 -16.75 2.48 8.01
C ASP A 381 -17.08 2.79 6.55
N HIS A 382 -17.43 1.80 5.73
CA HIS A 382 -17.71 1.90 4.31
C HIS A 382 -16.60 2.57 3.47
N VAL A 383 -15.37 2.53 3.95
CA VAL A 383 -14.16 3.02 3.27
C VAL A 383 -13.18 1.88 3.06
N HIS A 384 -12.88 1.14 4.14
CA HIS A 384 -11.88 0.09 4.11
C HIS A 384 -12.52 -1.27 3.84
N LEU A 385 -11.73 -2.15 3.25
CA LEU A 385 -12.13 -3.55 3.03
C LEU A 385 -11.76 -4.39 4.26
N THR A 386 -12.50 -5.47 4.48
CA THR A 386 -12.08 -6.52 5.40
C THR A 386 -10.86 -7.26 4.84
N LYS A 387 -10.27 -8.15 5.62
CA LYS A 387 -9.18 -9.01 5.13
C LYS A 387 -9.59 -9.75 3.85
N ASP A 388 -10.79 -10.34 3.84
CA ASP A 388 -11.27 -11.13 2.70
C ASP A 388 -11.59 -10.23 1.49
N GLY A 389 -12.10 -9.01 1.74
CA GLY A 389 -12.28 -8.00 0.69
C GLY A 389 -10.96 -7.57 0.04
N TYR A 390 -9.91 -7.33 0.82
CA TYR A 390 -8.58 -7.02 0.30
C TYR A 390 -7.96 -8.21 -0.46
N ILE A 391 -8.12 -9.44 0.02
CA ILE A 391 -7.66 -10.64 -0.69
C ILE A 391 -8.38 -10.76 -2.03
N ARG A 392 -9.70 -10.59 -2.06
CA ARG A 392 -10.49 -10.61 -3.29
C ARG A 392 -10.03 -9.54 -4.28
N MET A 393 -9.87 -8.29 -3.82
CA MET A 393 -9.43 -7.18 -4.66
C MET A 393 -8.01 -7.41 -5.22
N GLY A 394 -7.06 -7.85 -4.40
CA GLY A 394 -5.71 -8.17 -4.82
C GLY A 394 -5.66 -9.33 -5.82
N THR A 395 -6.52 -10.33 -5.65
CA THR A 395 -6.65 -11.44 -6.60
C THR A 395 -7.16 -10.95 -7.95
N MET A 396 -8.23 -10.13 -7.95
CA MET A 396 -8.78 -9.56 -9.19
C MET A 396 -7.75 -8.73 -9.95
N PHE A 397 -7.00 -7.88 -9.22
CA PHE A 397 -5.91 -7.08 -9.83
C PHE A 397 -4.83 -7.97 -10.45
N TYR A 398 -4.34 -8.97 -9.71
CA TYR A 398 -3.30 -9.86 -10.22
C TYR A 398 -3.76 -10.66 -11.43
N GLU A 399 -4.99 -11.15 -11.43
CA GLU A 399 -5.58 -11.88 -12.58
C GLU A 399 -5.61 -11.01 -13.84
N ASP A 400 -6.00 -9.72 -13.71
CA ASP A 400 -6.05 -8.79 -14.84
C ASP A 400 -4.65 -8.47 -15.37
N VAL A 401 -3.66 -8.26 -14.49
CA VAL A 401 -2.25 -8.08 -14.87
C VAL A 401 -1.71 -9.35 -15.53
N SER A 402 -2.01 -10.53 -14.98
CA SER A 402 -1.59 -11.81 -15.52
C SER A 402 -2.20 -12.08 -16.91
N ALA A 403 -3.48 -11.73 -17.09
CA ALA A 403 -4.14 -11.84 -18.40
C ALA A 403 -3.48 -10.90 -19.45
N ALA A 404 -3.14 -9.67 -19.04
CA ALA A 404 -2.42 -8.74 -19.90
C ALA A 404 -0.99 -9.24 -20.23
N TYR A 405 -0.29 -9.83 -19.26
CA TYR A 405 1.02 -10.46 -19.45
C TYR A 405 0.96 -11.64 -20.43
N LYS A 406 -0.03 -12.52 -20.30
CA LYS A 406 -0.23 -13.64 -21.24
C LYS A 406 -0.43 -13.12 -22.68
N LYS A 407 -1.24 -12.06 -22.87
CA LYS A 407 -1.42 -11.41 -24.16
C LYS A 407 -0.11 -10.79 -24.68
N TYR A 408 0.70 -10.19 -23.81
CA TYR A 408 2.03 -9.69 -24.18
C TYR A 408 2.92 -10.82 -24.74
N LEU A 409 2.98 -11.97 -24.07
CA LEU A 409 3.81 -13.10 -24.50
C LEU A 409 3.41 -13.66 -25.88
N THR A 410 2.13 -13.56 -26.25
CA THR A 410 1.67 -14.02 -27.58
C THR A 410 2.02 -13.06 -28.73
N ARG A 411 2.16 -11.76 -28.43
CA ARG A 411 2.48 -10.71 -29.44
C ARG A 411 3.96 -10.33 -29.50
N ALA A 412 4.72 -10.58 -28.42
CA ALA A 412 6.14 -10.28 -28.40
C ALA A 412 6.90 -11.20 -29.38
N PRO A 413 7.82 -10.67 -30.22
CA PRO A 413 8.66 -11.50 -31.06
C PRO A 413 9.40 -12.51 -30.18
N ARG A 414 9.32 -13.80 -30.50
CA ARG A 414 10.14 -14.81 -29.86
C ARG A 414 11.60 -14.43 -30.12
N THR A 415 12.31 -13.92 -29.11
CA THR A 415 13.77 -13.74 -29.23
C THR A 415 14.37 -15.09 -29.53
N ALA A 416 15.03 -15.20 -30.72
CA ALA A 416 15.75 -16.40 -31.10
C ALA A 416 16.72 -16.79 -29.97
N PRO A 417 16.85 -18.09 -29.66
CA PRO A 417 17.83 -18.55 -28.67
C PRO A 417 19.19 -18.03 -29.09
N VAL A 418 19.89 -17.34 -28.20
CA VAL A 418 21.28 -16.93 -28.39
C VAL A 418 22.07 -18.21 -28.61
N GLN A 419 22.52 -18.45 -29.83
CA GLN A 419 23.46 -19.55 -30.10
C GLN A 419 24.71 -19.32 -29.27
N PRO A 420 25.21 -20.32 -28.51
CA PRO A 420 26.47 -20.19 -27.81
C PRO A 420 27.54 -19.86 -28.86
N ARG A 421 28.29 -18.77 -28.64
CA ARG A 421 29.46 -18.45 -29.48
C ARG A 421 30.36 -19.68 -29.48
N ARG A 422 30.47 -20.32 -30.64
CA ARG A 422 31.50 -21.35 -30.85
C ARG A 422 32.83 -20.66 -30.65
N GLY A 423 33.55 -21.08 -29.59
CA GLY A 423 34.91 -20.67 -29.36
C GLY A 423 35.73 -20.92 -30.61
N ARG A 424 36.43 -19.91 -31.12
CA ARG A 424 37.53 -20.13 -32.06
C ARG A 424 38.56 -20.94 -31.30
N GLN A 425 38.80 -22.16 -31.75
CA GLN A 425 40.02 -22.87 -31.46
C GLN A 425 41.11 -22.21 -32.34
N GLU A 426 42.06 -21.60 -31.67
CA GLU A 426 43.43 -21.40 -32.17
C GLU A 426 44.37 -22.13 -31.25
#